data_47201443a2c3ef27bd95f0e1a7bfafcb
#
_entry.id   47201443a2c3ef27bd95f0e1a7bfafcb
#
_cell.length_a   1.000
_cell.length_b   1.000
_cell.length_c   1.000
_cell.angle_alpha   90.00
_cell.angle_beta   90.00
_cell.angle_gamma   90.00
#
_symmetry.space_group_name_H-M   'P 1'
#
loop_
_entity.id
_entity.type
_entity.pdbx_description
1 polymer ?
#
loop_
_entity_poly.entity_id
_entity_poly.type
_entity_poly.pdbx_seq_one_letter_code
_entity_poly.pdbx_strand_id
1 'polypeptide(L)'
;MAEKRELWTPKSLYKFWNSRYFRGKLPDIPVGFSEKYHKSRTQRRTMGGTLMTGDPLKPIRIVLNPRYKDAFVIWAGTLMHEMVHVEQWKLPRRLAHGRKFNKRIKQLVSLGAYKNLL
;
A
#
# COMPACT_ATOMS: atom_id res chain seq x y z
N MET A 1 7.24 -3.19 -21.59
CA MET A 1 8.39 -2.33 -21.70
C MET A 1 9.00 -2.11 -20.33
N ALA A 2 10.32 -2.25 -20.22
CA ALA A 2 11.03 -2.12 -18.94
C ALA A 2 10.80 -0.75 -18.31
N GLU A 3 10.69 0.28 -19.12
CA GLU A 3 10.47 1.65 -18.69
C GLU A 3 9.16 1.87 -17.94
N LYS A 4 8.20 0.96 -18.12
CA LYS A 4 6.89 1.08 -17.51
C LYS A 4 6.97 1.13 -15.98
N ARG A 5 7.86 0.31 -15.37
CA ARG A 5 8.07 0.30 -13.92
C ARG A 5 8.65 1.61 -13.41
N GLU A 6 9.54 2.22 -14.19
CA GLU A 6 10.21 3.45 -13.82
C GLU A 6 9.25 4.64 -13.85
N LEU A 7 8.17 4.53 -14.61
CA LEU A 7 7.15 5.56 -14.69
C LEU A 7 6.17 5.54 -13.51
N TRP A 8 6.15 4.45 -12.76
CA TRP A 8 5.24 4.34 -11.62
C TRP A 8 5.76 5.13 -10.43
N THR A 9 4.89 5.94 -9.84
CA THR A 9 5.09 6.51 -8.52
C THR A 9 4.13 5.80 -7.56
N PRO A 10 4.37 5.89 -6.24
CA PRO A 10 3.41 5.31 -5.30
C PRO A 10 1.99 5.83 -5.51
N LYS A 11 1.82 7.13 -5.74
CA LYS A 11 0.48 7.70 -5.95
C LYS A 11 -0.16 7.23 -7.25
N SER A 12 0.60 7.19 -8.35
CA SER A 12 0.04 6.76 -9.63
C SER A 12 -0.32 5.28 -9.60
N LEU A 13 0.49 4.46 -8.95
CA LEU A 13 0.21 3.03 -8.80
C LEU A 13 -0.99 2.80 -7.90
N TYR A 14 -1.11 3.57 -6.81
CA TYR A 14 -2.28 3.53 -5.94
C TYR A 14 -3.56 3.80 -6.74
N LYS A 15 -3.57 4.85 -7.54
CA LYS A 15 -4.74 5.20 -8.36
C LYS A 15 -5.09 4.11 -9.37
N PHE A 16 -4.07 3.57 -10.04
CA PHE A 16 -4.28 2.52 -11.03
C PHE A 16 -4.86 1.27 -10.37
N TRP A 17 -4.24 0.80 -9.29
CA TRP A 17 -4.72 -0.39 -8.60
C TRP A 17 -6.09 -0.18 -7.97
N ASN A 18 -6.35 1.01 -7.41
CA ASN A 18 -7.66 1.32 -6.84
C ASN A 18 -8.75 1.16 -7.89
N SER A 19 -8.55 1.76 -9.06
CA SER A 19 -9.50 1.65 -10.17
C SER A 19 -9.65 0.21 -10.65
N ARG A 20 -8.53 -0.50 -10.80
CA ARG A 20 -8.52 -1.84 -11.42
C ARG A 20 -8.98 -2.95 -10.48
N TYR A 21 -8.57 -2.93 -9.21
CA TYR A 21 -8.74 -4.05 -8.30
C TYR A 21 -9.59 -3.74 -7.07
N PHE A 22 -9.90 -2.48 -6.81
CA PHE A 22 -10.69 -2.07 -5.65
C PHE A 22 -11.95 -1.29 -6.06
N ARG A 23 -12.28 -1.31 -7.33
CA ARG A 23 -13.47 -0.64 -7.91
C ARG A 23 -13.53 0.86 -7.61
N GLY A 24 -12.38 1.50 -7.41
CA GLY A 24 -12.32 2.91 -7.07
C GLY A 24 -12.81 3.24 -5.67
N LYS A 25 -13.01 2.24 -4.82
CA LYS A 25 -13.62 2.43 -3.49
C LYS A 25 -12.67 2.90 -2.41
N LEU A 26 -11.35 2.82 -2.62
CA LEU A 26 -10.42 3.32 -1.63
C LEU A 26 -10.41 4.85 -1.64
N PRO A 27 -10.21 5.48 -0.47
CA PRO A 27 -10.24 6.95 -0.40
C PRO A 27 -9.07 7.58 -1.13
N ASP A 28 -9.27 8.81 -1.61
CA ASP A 28 -8.22 9.58 -2.24
C ASP A 28 -7.36 10.22 -1.16
N ILE A 29 -6.34 9.49 -0.72
CA ILE A 29 -5.44 9.92 0.35
C ILE A 29 -4.02 10.09 -0.20
N PRO A 30 -3.18 10.91 0.46
CA PRO A 30 -1.78 11.03 0.07
C PRO A 30 -1.07 9.68 0.16
N VAL A 31 -0.26 9.36 -0.87
CA VAL A 31 0.50 8.12 -0.93
C VAL A 31 1.89 8.49 -1.44
N GLY A 32 2.93 8.15 -0.71
CA GLY A 32 4.28 8.47 -1.16
C GLY A 32 5.36 8.04 -0.18
N PHE A 33 6.59 8.25 -0.59
CA PHE A 33 7.74 8.04 0.28
C PHE A 33 7.77 9.13 1.35
N SER A 34 8.09 8.75 2.58
CA SER A 34 8.18 9.70 3.67
C SER A 34 9.44 9.47 4.49
N GLU A 35 10.45 10.29 4.22
CA GLU A 35 11.68 10.26 4.98
C GLU A 35 11.43 10.62 6.44
N LYS A 36 10.62 11.66 6.66
CA LYS A 36 10.29 12.12 8.02
C LYS A 36 9.70 11.00 8.89
N TYR A 37 8.74 10.26 8.36
CA TYR A 37 8.13 9.14 9.09
C TYR A 37 9.16 8.07 9.44
N HIS A 38 10.04 7.75 8.48
CA HIS A 38 10.99 6.65 8.62
C HIS A 38 12.31 7.05 9.27
N LYS A 39 12.45 8.30 9.73
CA LYS A 39 13.61 8.73 10.52
C LYS A 39 13.52 8.26 11.96
N SER A 40 12.32 7.97 12.47
CA SER A 40 12.16 7.57 13.86
C SER A 40 12.87 6.24 14.13
N ARG A 41 13.31 6.07 15.38
CA ARG A 41 14.00 4.87 15.81
C ARG A 41 13.18 3.60 15.54
N THR A 42 11.87 3.69 15.73
CA THR A 42 10.96 2.55 15.57
C THR A 42 10.57 2.29 14.11
N GLN A 43 10.63 3.30 13.24
CA GLN A 43 10.09 3.20 11.88
C GLN A 43 11.16 3.13 10.78
N ARG A 44 12.43 3.34 11.10
CA ARG A 44 13.48 3.39 10.07
C ARG A 44 13.66 2.09 9.29
N ARG A 45 13.26 0.96 9.87
CA ARG A 45 13.39 -0.36 9.25
C ARG A 45 12.10 -0.88 8.67
N THR A 46 10.98 -0.20 8.90
CA THR A 46 9.70 -0.63 8.31
C THR A 46 9.69 -0.27 6.82
N MET A 47 9.01 -1.08 6.03
CA MET A 47 8.88 -0.82 4.59
C MET A 47 7.84 0.25 4.30
N GLY A 48 6.81 0.37 5.13
CA GLY A 48 5.76 1.36 4.97
C GLY A 48 4.70 1.21 6.05
N GLY A 49 3.69 2.05 5.96
CA GLY A 49 2.59 2.00 6.92
C GLY A 49 1.41 2.84 6.45
N THR A 50 0.26 2.59 7.06
CA THR A 50 -0.95 3.37 6.86
C THR A 50 -1.20 4.19 8.12
N LEU A 51 -1.20 5.52 7.98
CA LEU A 51 -1.48 6.42 9.07
C LEU A 51 -2.98 6.59 9.20
N MET A 52 -3.46 6.58 10.44
CA MET A 52 -4.88 6.70 10.73
C MET A 52 -5.15 7.81 11.72
N THR A 53 -6.35 8.38 11.69
CA THR A 53 -6.78 9.42 12.61
C THR A 53 -8.27 9.34 12.88
N GLY A 54 -8.69 9.99 13.95
CA GLY A 54 -10.11 10.11 14.27
C GLY A 54 -10.63 9.03 15.21
N ASP A 55 -11.90 9.18 15.60
CA ASP A 55 -12.63 8.24 16.42
C ASP A 55 -14.03 8.10 15.82
N PRO A 56 -14.30 7.01 15.09
CA PRO A 56 -13.42 5.86 14.84
C PRO A 56 -12.22 6.20 13.95
N LEU A 57 -11.16 5.42 14.09
CA LEU A 57 -9.96 5.58 13.26
C LEU A 57 -10.28 5.36 11.79
N LYS A 58 -9.71 6.19 10.94
CA LYS A 58 -9.81 6.03 9.49
C LYS A 58 -8.46 6.31 8.82
N PRO A 59 -8.16 5.68 7.69
CA PRO A 59 -6.88 5.92 7.02
C PRO A 59 -6.82 7.31 6.41
N ILE A 60 -5.70 7.99 6.58
CA ILE A 60 -5.49 9.34 6.06
C ILE A 60 -4.27 9.45 5.16
N ARG A 61 -3.37 8.47 5.19
CA ARG A 61 -2.14 8.53 4.39
C ARG A 61 -1.45 7.18 4.36
N ILE A 62 -0.82 6.85 3.23
CA ILE A 62 0.09 5.71 3.12
C ILE A 62 1.49 6.27 2.95
N VAL A 63 2.43 5.81 3.77
CA VAL A 63 3.84 6.21 3.71
C VAL A 63 4.69 4.99 3.36
N LEU A 64 5.67 5.19 2.47
CA LEU A 64 6.62 4.15 2.08
C LEU A 64 8.02 4.60 2.46
N ASN A 65 8.87 3.64 2.82
CA ASN A 65 10.24 3.96 3.22
C ASN A 65 11.08 4.30 1.98
N PRO A 66 11.65 5.52 1.90
CA PRO A 66 12.45 5.93 0.75
C PRO A 66 13.72 5.09 0.57
N ARG A 67 14.14 4.34 1.59
CA ARG A 67 15.24 3.40 1.48
C ARG A 67 15.03 2.40 0.34
N TYR A 68 13.78 2.08 0.02
CA TYR A 68 13.42 1.10 -0.99
C TYR A 68 12.90 1.74 -2.29
N LYS A 69 13.12 3.04 -2.48
CA LYS A 69 12.58 3.77 -3.64
C LYS A 69 13.04 3.21 -4.99
N ASP A 70 14.24 2.62 -5.03
CA ASP A 70 14.80 2.04 -6.25
C ASP A 70 14.53 0.54 -6.38
N ALA A 71 13.82 -0.04 -5.40
CA ALA A 71 13.45 -1.45 -5.40
C ALA A 71 11.95 -1.58 -5.65
N PHE A 72 11.55 -1.49 -6.92
CA PHE A 72 10.14 -1.45 -7.32
C PHE A 72 9.32 -2.59 -6.73
N VAL A 73 9.82 -3.83 -6.83
CA VAL A 73 9.08 -5.00 -6.32
C VAL A 73 8.80 -4.86 -4.82
N ILE A 74 9.76 -4.32 -4.08
CA ILE A 74 9.61 -4.16 -2.62
C ILE A 74 8.59 -3.09 -2.30
N TRP A 75 8.74 -1.88 -2.86
CA TRP A 75 7.81 -0.81 -2.48
C TRP A 75 6.41 -1.03 -3.07
N ALA A 76 6.31 -1.64 -4.25
CA ALA A 76 5.00 -1.97 -4.82
C ALA A 76 4.28 -3.03 -3.99
N GLY A 77 5.00 -4.06 -3.54
CA GLY A 77 4.44 -5.06 -2.64
C GLY A 77 3.99 -4.46 -1.32
N THR A 78 4.79 -3.54 -0.78
CA THR A 78 4.42 -2.82 0.45
C THR A 78 3.17 -1.97 0.22
N LEU A 79 3.10 -1.27 -0.90
CA LEU A 79 1.92 -0.47 -1.23
C LEU A 79 0.65 -1.34 -1.29
N MET A 80 0.72 -2.48 -1.96
CA MET A 80 -0.44 -3.39 -2.03
C MET A 80 -0.86 -3.85 -0.63
N HIS A 81 0.11 -4.19 0.22
CA HIS A 81 -0.14 -4.57 1.61
C HIS A 81 -0.92 -3.47 2.34
N GLU A 82 -0.48 -2.21 2.21
CA GLU A 82 -1.15 -1.09 2.86
C GLU A 82 -2.53 -0.82 2.25
N MET A 83 -2.68 -1.00 0.94
CA MET A 83 -3.98 -0.81 0.29
C MET A 83 -5.02 -1.81 0.81
N VAL A 84 -4.62 -3.06 1.09
CA VAL A 84 -5.53 -4.02 1.68
C VAL A 84 -5.90 -3.61 3.12
N HIS A 85 -4.95 -3.06 3.89
CA HIS A 85 -5.28 -2.48 5.19
C HIS A 85 -6.30 -1.35 5.06
N VAL A 86 -6.13 -0.47 4.06
CA VAL A 86 -7.10 0.60 3.82
C VAL A 86 -8.47 0.03 3.45
N GLU A 87 -8.51 -0.99 2.62
CA GLU A 87 -9.76 -1.66 2.25
C GLU A 87 -10.48 -2.24 3.47
N GLN A 88 -9.71 -2.79 4.41
CA GLN A 88 -10.24 -3.51 5.56
C GLN A 88 -10.14 -2.72 6.88
N TRP A 89 -10.02 -1.40 6.81
CA TRP A 89 -9.75 -0.59 8.00
C TRP A 89 -10.86 -0.68 9.06
N LYS A 90 -12.08 -0.99 8.67
CA LYS A 90 -13.20 -1.12 9.59
C LYS A 90 -13.19 -2.41 10.39
N LEU A 91 -12.36 -3.38 10.02
CA LEU A 91 -12.24 -4.62 10.76
C LEU A 91 -11.49 -4.41 12.07
N PRO A 92 -11.77 -5.23 13.11
CA PRO A 92 -11.00 -5.15 14.36
C PRO A 92 -9.50 -5.30 14.09
N ARG A 93 -8.68 -4.51 14.77
CA ARG A 93 -7.23 -4.53 14.57
C ARG A 93 -6.59 -5.90 14.77
N ARG A 94 -7.13 -6.69 15.71
CA ARG A 94 -6.65 -8.05 15.94
C ARG A 94 -6.74 -8.94 14.71
N LEU A 95 -7.56 -8.55 13.72
CA LEU A 95 -7.74 -9.30 12.49
C LEU A 95 -6.92 -8.73 11.33
N ALA A 96 -6.09 -7.71 11.58
CA ALA A 96 -5.41 -6.94 10.53
C ALA A 96 -4.54 -7.78 9.59
N HIS A 97 -3.91 -8.85 10.08
CA HIS A 97 -3.15 -9.78 9.24
C HIS A 97 -3.71 -11.18 9.29
N GLY A 98 -5.00 -11.30 9.55
CA GLY A 98 -5.66 -12.59 9.66
C GLY A 98 -6.06 -13.18 8.33
N ARG A 99 -7.01 -14.12 8.38
CA ARG A 99 -7.46 -14.88 7.22
C ARG A 99 -7.98 -13.99 6.08
N LYS A 100 -8.79 -12.97 6.41
CA LYS A 100 -9.37 -12.09 5.39
C LYS A 100 -8.28 -11.29 4.66
N PHE A 101 -7.30 -10.79 5.39
CA PHE A 101 -6.17 -10.07 4.80
C PHE A 101 -5.39 -10.98 3.85
N ASN A 102 -4.98 -12.15 4.32
CA ASN A 102 -4.18 -13.07 3.54
C ASN A 102 -4.93 -13.57 2.30
N LYS A 103 -6.22 -13.84 2.43
CA LYS A 103 -7.06 -14.26 1.31
C LYS A 103 -7.13 -13.17 0.24
N ARG A 104 -7.28 -11.91 0.65
CA ARG A 104 -7.35 -10.79 -0.29
C ARG A 104 -6.02 -10.59 -1.02
N ILE A 105 -4.89 -10.67 -0.32
CA ILE A 105 -3.57 -10.58 -0.94
C ILE A 105 -3.41 -11.68 -2.00
N LYS A 106 -3.74 -12.92 -1.66
CA LYS A 106 -3.65 -14.03 -2.61
C LYS A 106 -4.54 -13.81 -3.84
N GLN A 107 -5.74 -13.29 -3.63
CA GLN A 107 -6.66 -12.99 -4.73
C GLN A 107 -6.04 -11.94 -5.68
N LEU A 108 -5.49 -10.86 -5.13
CA LEU A 108 -4.88 -9.82 -5.94
C LEU A 108 -3.69 -10.33 -6.74
N VAL A 109 -2.84 -11.15 -6.12
CA VAL A 109 -1.72 -11.79 -6.82
C VAL A 109 -2.23 -12.67 -7.95
N SER A 110 -3.24 -13.48 -7.71
CA SER A 110 -3.79 -14.38 -8.73
C SER A 110 -4.49 -13.63 -9.87
N LEU A 111 -5.01 -12.43 -9.61
CA LEU A 111 -5.59 -11.59 -10.66
C LEU A 111 -4.53 -10.88 -11.50
N GLY A 112 -3.26 -11.03 -11.17
CA GLY A 112 -2.17 -10.47 -11.95
C GLY A 112 -1.79 -9.04 -11.59
N ALA A 113 -2.11 -8.59 -10.36
CA ALA A 113 -1.83 -7.21 -9.95
C ALA A 113 -0.37 -6.82 -10.13
N TYR A 114 0.56 -7.72 -9.83
CA TYR A 114 1.99 -7.46 -10.03
C TYR A 114 2.46 -7.82 -11.43
N LYS A 115 1.98 -8.95 -11.96
CA LYS A 115 2.36 -9.46 -13.27
C LYS A 115 2.07 -8.44 -14.38
N ASN A 116 0.93 -7.77 -14.29
CA ASN A 116 0.51 -6.83 -15.33
C ASN A 116 1.30 -5.51 -15.33
N LEU A 117 2.20 -5.33 -14.37
CA LEU A 117 3.08 -4.16 -14.31
C LEU A 117 4.41 -4.39 -15.02
N LEU A 118 4.74 -5.63 -15.31
CA LEU A 118 6.07 -6.00 -15.85
C LEU A 118 6.05 -6.20 -17.38
#